data_1d08f160bedcbf29f04e14c1454e514b
#
_entry.id   1d08f160bedcbf29f04e14c1454e514b
#
_cell.length_a   1.000
_cell.length_b   1.000
_cell.length_c   1.000
_cell.angle_alpha   90.00
_cell.angle_beta   90.00
_cell.angle_gamma   90.00
#
_symmetry.space_group_name_H-M   'P 1'
#
loop_
_entity.id
_entity.type
_entity.pdbx_description
1 polymer ?
#
loop_
_entity_poly.entity_id
_entity_poly.type
_entity_poly.pdbx_seq_one_letter_code
_entity_poly.pdbx_strand_id
1 'polypeptide(L)'
;MSDLVLSLRGISKRFGAVQALTDVDLDLRAGEALALVGDNGAGKSTLVKCISGVSPPTGGEIWFAGRPARLERPQDAVALGIATVYQDLALCDNLDVVNNLFLGRERRRRVGRFAGALDEIGMERSALDLLRTLAVSIPSVRIPVASLSGGQRQSVAIARSLLGDPAVVLLDEPTAALGVAQTEQVLDLIVRLRERGLAVLVISHNLADVFAVCDRVAVLRLGRNAGTFDIGSASREDIVAAITGADTAPGTGAEEVRPR
;
A
#
# COMPACT_ATOMS: atom_id res chain seq x y z
N MET A 1 -6.45 22.35 8.07
CA MET A 1 -5.41 22.00 7.07
C MET A 1 -5.86 20.65 6.51
N SER A 2 -5.86 20.47 5.21
CA SER A 2 -6.36 19.21 4.62
C SER A 2 -5.43 18.07 5.00
N ASP A 3 -5.97 16.99 5.60
CA ASP A 3 -5.24 15.77 5.94
C ASP A 3 -4.84 14.96 4.69
N LEU A 4 -4.93 15.57 3.50
CA LEU A 4 -4.64 14.98 2.21
C LEU A 4 -3.13 14.83 2.01
N VAL A 5 -2.66 13.59 1.95
CA VAL A 5 -1.24 13.24 1.80
C VAL A 5 -0.89 12.98 0.34
N LEU A 6 -1.70 12.19 -0.36
CA LEU A 6 -1.50 11.85 -1.77
C LEU A 6 -2.75 12.18 -2.55
N SER A 7 -2.58 12.86 -3.69
CA SER A 7 -3.66 13.19 -4.60
C SER A 7 -3.25 12.92 -6.04
N LEU A 8 -4.10 12.23 -6.75
CA LEU A 8 -3.96 11.92 -8.17
C LEU A 8 -5.04 12.69 -8.93
N ARG A 9 -4.67 13.35 -10.01
CA ARG A 9 -5.59 14.13 -10.85
C ARG A 9 -5.40 13.78 -12.30
N GLY A 10 -6.46 13.25 -12.93
CA GLY A 10 -6.50 12.92 -14.34
C GLY A 10 -5.46 11.89 -14.78
N ILE A 11 -5.07 10.96 -13.89
CA ILE A 11 -4.00 10.00 -14.17
C ILE A 11 -4.38 9.13 -15.36
N SER A 12 -3.57 9.20 -16.39
CA SER A 12 -3.72 8.40 -17.60
C SER A 12 -2.46 7.62 -17.88
N LYS A 13 -2.60 6.36 -18.30
CA LYS A 13 -1.48 5.48 -18.65
C LYS A 13 -1.76 4.67 -19.89
N ARG A 14 -0.82 4.75 -20.83
CA ARG A 14 -0.89 4.02 -22.09
C ARG A 14 0.35 3.14 -22.29
N PHE A 15 0.15 1.93 -22.76
CA PHE A 15 1.18 0.99 -23.17
C PHE A 15 1.00 0.66 -24.66
N GLY A 16 1.77 1.29 -25.53
CA GLY A 16 1.58 1.16 -26.98
C GLY A 16 0.16 1.57 -27.39
N ALA A 17 -0.61 0.63 -27.92
CA ALA A 17 -2.02 0.85 -28.32
C ALA A 17 -3.02 0.68 -27.17
N VAL A 18 -2.61 0.11 -26.01
CA VAL A 18 -3.51 -0.20 -24.89
C VAL A 18 -3.58 0.97 -23.93
N GLN A 19 -4.77 1.52 -23.72
CA GLN A 19 -5.06 2.52 -22.69
C GLN A 19 -5.43 1.79 -21.40
N ALA A 20 -4.49 1.77 -20.43
CA ALA A 20 -4.66 1.05 -19.17
C ALA A 20 -5.35 1.89 -18.09
N LEU A 21 -5.13 3.21 -18.10
CA LEU A 21 -5.80 4.17 -17.21
C LEU A 21 -6.22 5.38 -18.03
N THR A 22 -7.40 5.92 -17.75
CA THR A 22 -7.94 7.11 -18.39
C THR A 22 -8.57 8.01 -17.35
N ASP A 23 -7.95 9.18 -17.13
CA ASP A 23 -8.48 10.25 -16.33
C ASP A 23 -8.90 9.80 -14.91
N VAL A 24 -7.96 9.14 -14.21
CA VAL A 24 -8.20 8.58 -12.87
C VAL A 24 -7.82 9.59 -11.79
N ASP A 25 -8.77 9.86 -10.90
CA ASP A 25 -8.61 10.65 -9.70
C ASP A 25 -8.60 9.76 -8.45
N LEU A 26 -7.77 10.10 -7.46
CA LEU A 26 -7.74 9.42 -6.18
C LEU A 26 -7.17 10.34 -5.10
N ASP A 27 -7.82 10.37 -3.95
CA ASP A 27 -7.38 11.11 -2.77
C ASP A 27 -7.17 10.17 -1.60
N LEU A 28 -5.99 10.25 -0.97
CA LEU A 28 -5.62 9.48 0.21
C LEU A 28 -5.21 10.41 1.35
N ARG A 29 -5.82 10.23 2.52
CA ARG A 29 -5.65 11.10 3.69
C ARG A 29 -4.76 10.45 4.74
N ALA A 30 -4.13 11.25 5.59
CA ALA A 30 -3.41 10.76 6.76
C ALA A 30 -4.36 10.04 7.72
N GLY A 31 -3.92 8.91 8.27
CA GLY A 31 -4.75 8.11 9.18
C GLY A 31 -5.95 7.45 8.53
N GLU A 32 -5.95 7.31 7.19
CA GLU A 32 -7.00 6.66 6.40
C GLU A 32 -6.50 5.36 5.79
N ALA A 33 -7.34 4.35 5.78
CA ALA A 33 -7.20 3.17 4.94
C ALA A 33 -8.21 3.24 3.79
N LEU A 34 -7.72 3.48 2.58
CA LEU A 34 -8.50 3.50 1.34
C LEU A 34 -8.31 2.18 0.60
N ALA A 35 -9.41 1.50 0.29
CA ALA A 35 -9.35 0.35 -0.61
C ALA A 35 -9.40 0.79 -2.07
N LEU A 36 -8.63 0.12 -2.93
CA LEU A 36 -8.73 0.20 -4.39
C LEU A 36 -9.20 -1.16 -4.91
N VAL A 37 -10.45 -1.21 -5.38
CA VAL A 37 -11.09 -2.43 -5.85
C VAL A 37 -11.46 -2.34 -7.33
N GLY A 38 -11.83 -3.47 -7.93
CA GLY A 38 -12.22 -3.58 -9.34
C GLY A 38 -11.84 -4.95 -9.90
N ASP A 39 -12.37 -5.30 -11.05
CA ASP A 39 -12.08 -6.56 -11.74
C ASP A 39 -10.59 -6.71 -12.14
N ASN A 40 -10.23 -7.94 -12.53
CA ASN A 40 -8.95 -8.18 -13.18
C ASN A 40 -8.85 -7.37 -14.46
N GLY A 41 -7.72 -6.64 -14.62
CA GLY A 41 -7.54 -5.74 -15.75
C GLY A 41 -8.18 -4.35 -15.58
N ALA A 42 -8.83 -4.04 -14.46
CA ALA A 42 -9.43 -2.73 -14.19
C ALA A 42 -8.40 -1.57 -14.10
N GLY A 43 -7.10 -1.87 -14.01
CA GLY A 43 -6.03 -0.87 -13.95
C GLY A 43 -5.40 -0.68 -12.56
N LYS A 44 -5.84 -1.41 -11.53
CA LYS A 44 -5.37 -1.26 -10.13
C LYS A 44 -3.84 -1.33 -10.01
N SER A 45 -3.22 -2.42 -10.45
CA SER A 45 -1.76 -2.58 -10.39
C SER A 45 -1.02 -1.58 -11.30
N THR A 46 -1.66 -1.07 -12.36
CA THR A 46 -1.10 0.00 -13.18
C THR A 46 -1.07 1.32 -12.40
N LEU A 47 -2.14 1.64 -11.66
CA LEU A 47 -2.19 2.83 -10.83
C LEU A 47 -1.14 2.76 -9.71
N VAL A 48 -1.00 1.61 -9.04
CA VAL A 48 0.08 1.38 -8.05
C VAL A 48 1.46 1.60 -8.65
N LYS A 49 1.71 1.08 -9.87
CA LYS A 49 2.99 1.29 -10.57
C LYS A 49 3.23 2.76 -10.93
N CYS A 50 2.19 3.54 -11.19
CA CYS A 50 2.31 4.99 -11.38
C CYS A 50 2.72 5.68 -10.07
N ILE A 51 2.06 5.36 -8.95
CA ILE A 51 2.32 5.96 -7.63
C ILE A 51 3.70 5.53 -7.10
N SER A 52 4.11 4.29 -7.34
CA SER A 52 5.41 3.77 -6.90
C SER A 52 6.60 4.18 -7.78
N GLY A 53 6.36 4.93 -8.88
CA GLY A 53 7.42 5.36 -9.80
C GLY A 53 8.00 4.25 -10.69
N VAL A 54 7.41 3.04 -10.67
CA VAL A 54 7.84 1.92 -11.54
C VAL A 54 7.46 2.16 -12.99
N SER A 55 6.33 2.83 -13.21
CA SER A 55 5.82 3.13 -14.55
C SER A 55 5.10 4.48 -14.54
N PRO A 56 5.80 5.60 -14.77
CA PRO A 56 5.23 6.94 -14.71
C PRO A 56 3.95 7.07 -15.56
N PRO A 57 2.97 7.89 -15.14
CA PRO A 57 1.78 8.15 -15.94
C PRO A 57 2.14 8.82 -17.26
N THR A 58 1.29 8.67 -18.28
CA THR A 58 1.43 9.36 -19.56
C THR A 58 0.72 10.70 -19.59
N GLY A 59 -0.13 10.97 -18.61
CA GLY A 59 -0.87 12.21 -18.41
C GLY A 59 -1.43 12.30 -17.00
N GLY A 60 -1.84 13.48 -16.61
CA GLY A 60 -2.31 13.79 -15.27
C GLY A 60 -1.19 14.23 -14.33
N GLU A 61 -1.55 14.50 -13.09
CA GLU A 61 -0.66 15.03 -12.07
C GLU A 61 -0.76 14.25 -10.77
N ILE A 62 0.39 14.08 -10.11
CA ILE A 62 0.50 13.49 -8.76
C ILE A 62 0.90 14.61 -7.82
N TRP A 63 0.19 14.74 -6.70
CA TRP A 63 0.46 15.69 -5.65
C TRP A 63 0.75 14.96 -4.35
N PHE A 64 1.81 15.36 -3.67
CA PHE A 64 2.18 14.83 -2.36
C PHE A 64 2.28 15.96 -1.35
N ALA A 65 1.54 15.85 -0.23
CA ALA A 65 1.46 16.88 0.81
C ALA A 65 1.20 18.28 0.23
N GLY A 66 0.29 18.40 -0.74
CA GLY A 66 -0.11 19.65 -1.39
C GLY A 66 0.90 20.21 -2.39
N ARG A 67 1.93 19.46 -2.78
CA ARG A 67 2.93 19.89 -3.76
C ARG A 67 2.96 18.93 -4.95
N PRO A 68 3.13 19.43 -6.19
CA PRO A 68 3.32 18.57 -7.35
C PRO A 68 4.52 17.64 -7.17
N ALA A 69 4.33 16.35 -7.46
CA ALA A 69 5.34 15.33 -7.34
C ALA A 69 5.58 14.64 -8.69
N ARG A 70 6.85 14.45 -9.05
CA ARG A 70 7.25 13.65 -10.21
C ARG A 70 7.83 12.34 -9.74
N LEU A 71 7.18 11.24 -10.10
CA LEU A 71 7.56 9.87 -9.73
C LEU A 71 8.03 9.14 -10.99
N GLU A 72 9.26 9.40 -11.39
CA GLU A 72 9.85 8.82 -12.61
C GLU A 72 10.57 7.49 -12.33
N ARG A 73 10.98 7.28 -11.07
CA ARG A 73 11.68 6.07 -10.60
C ARG A 73 11.20 5.70 -9.20
N PRO A 74 11.33 4.43 -8.80
CA PRO A 74 10.96 3.99 -7.46
C PRO A 74 11.64 4.77 -6.33
N GLN A 75 12.87 5.24 -6.55
CA GLN A 75 13.60 6.05 -5.58
C GLN A 75 12.93 7.40 -5.31
N ASP A 76 12.25 7.97 -6.30
CA ASP A 76 11.53 9.24 -6.15
C ASP A 76 10.33 9.08 -5.21
N ALA A 77 9.59 7.97 -5.32
CA ALA A 77 8.49 7.61 -4.42
C ALA A 77 9.00 7.38 -2.97
N VAL A 78 10.08 6.61 -2.82
CA VAL A 78 10.70 6.36 -1.51
C VAL A 78 11.20 7.66 -0.87
N ALA A 79 11.80 8.56 -1.64
CA ALA A 79 12.29 9.86 -1.14
C ALA A 79 11.16 10.77 -0.64
N LEU A 80 9.95 10.64 -1.19
CA LEU A 80 8.75 11.34 -0.71
C LEU A 80 8.08 10.64 0.48
N GLY A 81 8.54 9.46 0.87
CA GLY A 81 7.90 8.69 1.95
C GLY A 81 6.71 7.85 1.47
N ILE A 82 6.73 7.40 0.21
CA ILE A 82 5.77 6.42 -0.32
C ILE A 82 6.44 5.05 -0.32
N ALA A 83 5.92 4.12 0.46
CA ALA A 83 6.38 2.74 0.52
C ALA A 83 5.38 1.81 -0.19
N THR A 84 5.88 0.79 -0.87
CA THR A 84 5.05 -0.19 -1.58
C THR A 84 5.42 -1.59 -1.17
N VAL A 85 4.42 -2.38 -0.79
CA VAL A 85 4.50 -3.82 -0.59
C VAL A 85 3.73 -4.47 -1.73
N TYR A 86 4.44 -5.14 -2.62
CA TYR A 86 3.86 -5.85 -3.75
C TYR A 86 3.36 -7.23 -3.33
N GLN A 87 2.53 -7.84 -4.14
CA GLN A 87 2.05 -9.21 -3.95
C GLN A 87 3.21 -10.20 -3.84
N ASP A 88 4.26 -10.03 -4.65
CA ASP A 88 5.55 -10.68 -4.42
C ASP A 88 6.32 -9.89 -3.36
N LEU A 89 6.47 -10.47 -2.18
CA LEU A 89 7.05 -9.81 -1.00
C LEU A 89 8.52 -9.43 -1.18
N ALA A 90 9.18 -9.99 -2.19
CA ALA A 90 10.61 -9.80 -2.45
C ALA A 90 11.47 -10.02 -1.20
N LEU A 91 11.16 -11.06 -0.42
CA LEU A 91 11.93 -11.51 0.72
C LEU A 91 12.92 -12.60 0.26
N CYS A 92 14.13 -12.56 0.82
CA CYS A 92 15.14 -13.59 0.59
C CYS A 92 14.92 -14.72 1.59
N ASP A 93 14.44 -15.86 1.14
CA ASP A 93 14.04 -17.01 1.96
C ASP A 93 15.18 -17.56 2.84
N ASN A 94 16.42 -17.49 2.35
CA ASN A 94 17.63 -17.98 3.02
C ASN A 94 18.24 -16.99 4.02
N LEU A 95 17.78 -15.76 4.06
CA LEU A 95 18.21 -14.75 5.02
C LEU A 95 17.28 -14.72 6.24
N ASP A 96 17.82 -14.33 7.38
CA ASP A 96 17.03 -14.10 8.59
C ASP A 96 16.18 -12.82 8.46
N VAL A 97 15.29 -12.61 9.44
CA VAL A 97 14.37 -11.46 9.43
C VAL A 97 15.14 -10.15 9.50
N VAL A 98 16.18 -10.04 10.31
CA VAL A 98 17.00 -8.80 10.44
C VAL A 98 17.61 -8.45 9.08
N ASN A 99 18.27 -9.43 8.45
CA ASN A 99 18.89 -9.21 7.15
C ASN A 99 17.87 -8.86 6.06
N ASN A 100 16.67 -9.47 6.07
CA ASN A 100 15.59 -9.10 5.14
C ASN A 100 15.07 -7.69 5.37
N LEU A 101 14.89 -7.28 6.63
CA LEU A 101 14.45 -5.91 6.96
C LEU A 101 15.43 -4.86 6.45
N PHE A 102 16.73 -5.08 6.64
CA PHE A 102 17.76 -4.09 6.32
C PHE A 102 18.43 -4.31 4.96
N LEU A 103 17.99 -5.27 4.14
CA LEU A 103 18.57 -5.55 2.83
C LEU A 103 18.60 -4.29 1.95
N GLY A 104 19.78 -3.89 1.51
CA GLY A 104 20.03 -2.66 0.75
C GLY A 104 20.00 -1.36 1.57
N ARG A 105 19.82 -1.47 2.90
CA ARG A 105 19.82 -0.35 3.87
C ARG A 105 20.64 -0.70 5.11
N GLU A 106 21.65 -1.55 4.96
CA GLU A 106 22.48 -2.07 6.04
C GLU A 106 23.16 -0.93 6.80
N ARG A 107 22.99 -0.94 8.12
CA ARG A 107 23.68 0.02 8.99
C ARG A 107 25.12 -0.40 9.18
N ARG A 108 26.04 0.55 9.04
CA ARG A 108 27.47 0.34 9.25
C ARG A 108 27.94 1.17 10.42
N ARG A 109 28.78 0.57 11.27
CA ARG A 109 29.47 1.28 12.35
C ARG A 109 30.92 1.54 11.98
N ARG A 110 31.46 2.65 12.47
CA ARG A 110 32.89 2.92 12.36
C ARG A 110 33.64 2.07 13.40
N VAL A 111 34.60 1.30 12.96
CA VAL A 111 35.56 0.59 13.84
C VAL A 111 36.95 1.18 13.59
N GLY A 112 37.36 2.10 14.43
CA GLY A 112 38.64 2.84 14.30
C GLY A 112 38.69 3.69 13.01
N ARG A 113 39.81 3.61 12.25
CA ARG A 113 39.98 4.31 10.95
C ARG A 113 39.29 3.60 9.79
N PHE A 114 38.73 2.41 9.99
CA PHE A 114 38.08 1.62 8.96
C PHE A 114 36.56 1.77 9.05
N ALA A 115 35.95 2.31 8.02
CA ALA A 115 34.49 2.30 7.87
C ALA A 115 34.11 0.93 7.30
N GLY A 116 33.20 0.18 7.95
CA GLY A 116 32.66 -0.93 7.24
C GLY A 116 32.11 -2.15 7.96
N ALA A 117 32.27 -2.30 9.27
CA ALA A 117 31.61 -3.40 9.95
C ALA A 117 30.10 -3.18 10.01
N LEU A 118 29.31 -4.22 9.72
CA LEU A 118 27.86 -4.16 9.89
C LEU A 118 27.52 -3.93 11.36
N ASP A 119 26.54 -3.07 11.63
CA ASP A 119 25.99 -2.86 12.96
C ASP A 119 24.85 -3.86 13.22
N GLU A 120 25.21 -5.15 13.30
CA GLU A 120 24.24 -6.23 13.48
C GLU A 120 23.40 -6.05 14.75
N ILE A 121 24.03 -5.62 15.86
CA ILE A 121 23.33 -5.42 17.13
C ILE A 121 22.34 -4.26 17.03
N GLY A 122 22.72 -3.17 16.39
CA GLY A 122 21.84 -2.02 16.18
C GLY A 122 20.68 -2.35 15.26
N MET A 123 20.94 -3.11 14.18
CA MET A 123 19.89 -3.58 13.27
C MET A 123 18.93 -4.53 13.98
N GLU A 124 19.43 -5.49 14.76
CA GLU A 124 18.59 -6.43 15.51
C GLU A 124 17.68 -5.72 16.52
N ARG A 125 18.23 -4.78 17.30
CA ARG A 125 17.42 -3.98 18.23
C ARG A 125 16.33 -3.22 17.50
N SER A 126 16.67 -2.54 16.42
CA SER A 126 15.68 -1.80 15.61
C SER A 126 14.62 -2.71 14.98
N ALA A 127 14.99 -3.91 14.55
CA ALA A 127 14.04 -4.91 14.06
C ALA A 127 13.05 -5.33 15.15
N LEU A 128 13.56 -5.66 16.34
CA LEU A 128 12.73 -6.05 17.48
C LEU A 128 11.79 -4.92 17.91
N ASP A 129 12.28 -3.68 17.98
CA ASP A 129 11.48 -2.53 18.37
C ASP A 129 10.39 -2.24 17.34
N LEU A 130 10.70 -2.32 16.05
CA LEU A 130 9.73 -2.16 14.98
C LEU A 130 8.63 -3.23 15.03
N LEU A 131 9.01 -4.50 15.14
CA LEU A 131 8.06 -5.61 15.21
C LEU A 131 7.16 -5.53 16.45
N ARG A 132 7.72 -5.13 17.61
CA ARG A 132 6.92 -4.87 18.83
C ARG A 132 5.92 -3.73 18.63
N THR A 133 6.38 -2.63 18.05
CA THR A 133 5.52 -1.47 17.78
C THR A 133 4.35 -1.80 16.86
N LEU A 134 4.57 -2.75 15.96
CA LEU A 134 3.54 -3.27 15.04
C LEU A 134 2.74 -4.44 15.63
N ALA A 135 3.10 -4.89 16.86
CA ALA A 135 2.58 -6.10 17.50
C ALA A 135 2.67 -7.34 16.60
N VAL A 136 3.74 -7.42 15.80
CA VAL A 136 4.04 -8.59 14.96
C VAL A 136 4.76 -9.64 15.80
N SER A 137 4.18 -10.83 15.91
CA SER A 137 4.74 -11.96 16.65
C SER A 137 5.43 -12.92 15.70
N ILE A 138 6.74 -13.11 15.89
CA ILE A 138 7.54 -14.10 15.20
C ILE A 138 8.39 -14.88 16.21
N PRO A 139 8.77 -16.13 15.95
CA PRO A 139 9.53 -16.94 16.91
C PRO A 139 10.89 -16.34 17.27
N SER A 140 11.62 -15.80 16.29
CA SER A 140 12.91 -15.13 16.45
C SER A 140 13.21 -14.28 15.21
N VAL A 141 13.91 -13.18 15.38
CA VAL A 141 14.39 -12.34 14.26
C VAL A 141 15.63 -12.92 13.57
N ARG A 142 16.23 -13.99 14.13
CA ARG A 142 17.42 -14.66 13.61
C ARG A 142 17.15 -15.97 12.88
N ILE A 143 15.89 -16.31 12.68
CA ILE A 143 15.54 -17.47 11.83
C ILE A 143 15.37 -17.06 10.37
N PRO A 144 15.67 -17.96 9.42
CA PRO A 144 15.40 -17.72 8.00
C PRO A 144 13.93 -17.43 7.75
N VAL A 145 13.64 -16.50 6.85
CA VAL A 145 12.27 -16.12 6.49
C VAL A 145 11.49 -17.32 5.92
N ALA A 146 12.18 -18.27 5.28
CA ALA A 146 11.58 -19.54 4.83
C ALA A 146 10.84 -20.31 5.94
N SER A 147 11.26 -20.17 7.22
CA SER A 147 10.66 -20.83 8.37
C SER A 147 9.41 -20.15 8.93
N LEU A 148 9.05 -18.97 8.39
CA LEU A 148 7.90 -18.20 8.83
C LEU A 148 6.62 -18.64 8.09
N SER A 149 5.47 -18.48 8.74
CA SER A 149 4.17 -18.63 8.07
C SER A 149 3.95 -17.54 7.03
N GLY A 150 3.00 -17.73 6.11
CA GLY A 150 2.64 -16.74 5.10
C GLY A 150 2.31 -15.37 5.70
N GLY A 151 1.47 -15.34 6.74
CA GLY A 151 1.10 -14.09 7.43
C GLY A 151 2.28 -13.43 8.15
N GLN A 152 3.21 -14.23 8.73
CA GLN A 152 4.42 -13.69 9.32
C GLN A 152 5.36 -13.11 8.26
N ARG A 153 5.52 -13.76 7.10
CA ARG A 153 6.27 -13.21 5.96
C ARG A 153 5.65 -11.91 5.47
N GLN A 154 4.33 -11.86 5.33
CA GLN A 154 3.61 -10.66 4.96
C GLN A 154 3.87 -9.53 5.96
N SER A 155 3.77 -9.81 7.26
CA SER A 155 4.04 -8.83 8.32
C SER A 155 5.48 -8.33 8.30
N VAL A 156 6.47 -9.19 8.02
CA VAL A 156 7.87 -8.79 7.85
C VAL A 156 8.05 -7.89 6.62
N ALA A 157 7.40 -8.19 5.49
CA ALA A 157 7.46 -7.36 4.30
C ALA A 157 6.85 -5.96 4.54
N ILE A 158 5.71 -5.91 5.25
CA ILE A 158 5.10 -4.63 5.68
C ILE A 158 6.05 -3.89 6.63
N ALA A 159 6.60 -4.57 7.65
CA ALA A 159 7.55 -3.96 8.58
C ALA A 159 8.79 -3.40 7.86
N ARG A 160 9.33 -4.13 6.86
CA ARG A 160 10.45 -3.64 6.03
C ARG A 160 10.12 -2.32 5.33
N SER A 161 8.90 -2.17 4.85
CA SER A 161 8.45 -0.95 4.17
C SER A 161 8.44 0.27 5.08
N LEU A 162 8.28 0.07 6.39
CA LEU A 162 8.20 1.13 7.40
C LEU A 162 9.55 1.63 7.91
N LEU A 163 10.66 0.97 7.60
CA LEU A 163 12.00 1.39 8.03
C LEU A 163 12.44 2.78 7.52
N GLY A 164 11.76 3.29 6.51
CA GLY A 164 11.99 4.63 5.95
C GLY A 164 11.09 5.71 6.52
N ASP A 165 10.30 5.40 7.55
CA ASP A 165 9.28 6.29 8.14
C ASP A 165 8.34 6.90 7.08
N PRO A 166 7.65 6.08 6.28
CA PRO A 166 6.80 6.56 5.20
C PRO A 166 5.54 7.26 5.74
N ALA A 167 5.02 8.21 4.96
CA ALA A 167 3.71 8.79 5.19
C ALA A 167 2.59 8.01 4.47
N VAL A 168 2.93 7.31 3.38
CA VAL A 168 2.01 6.52 2.56
C VAL A 168 2.52 5.09 2.43
N VAL A 169 1.63 4.12 2.62
CA VAL A 169 1.91 2.69 2.41
C VAL A 169 0.92 2.12 1.40
N LEU A 170 1.45 1.57 0.30
CA LEU A 170 0.66 0.87 -0.71
C LEU A 170 0.81 -0.63 -0.46
N LEU A 171 -0.31 -1.34 -0.31
CA LEU A 171 -0.37 -2.78 -0.08
C LEU A 171 -1.09 -3.46 -1.24
N ASP A 172 -0.37 -4.20 -2.08
CA ASP A 172 -0.93 -4.88 -3.24
C ASP A 172 -1.29 -6.32 -2.88
N GLU A 173 -2.59 -6.61 -2.75
CA GLU A 173 -3.18 -7.91 -2.39
C GLU A 173 -2.58 -8.51 -1.09
N PRO A 174 -2.59 -7.77 0.04
CA PRO A 174 -1.82 -8.16 1.24
C PRO A 174 -2.31 -9.45 1.91
N THR A 175 -3.51 -9.90 1.65
CA THR A 175 -4.13 -11.09 2.23
C THR A 175 -4.24 -12.26 1.24
N ALA A 176 -3.75 -12.08 0.00
CA ALA A 176 -3.83 -13.12 -1.02
C ALA A 176 -3.10 -14.40 -0.59
N ALA A 177 -3.74 -15.55 -0.81
CA ALA A 177 -3.21 -16.89 -0.51
C ALA A 177 -2.89 -17.15 0.98
N LEU A 178 -3.46 -16.37 1.90
CA LEU A 178 -3.35 -16.58 3.34
C LEU A 178 -4.54 -17.36 3.89
N GLY A 179 -4.31 -18.17 4.93
CA GLY A 179 -5.38 -18.79 5.70
C GLY A 179 -6.06 -17.78 6.64
N VAL A 180 -7.22 -18.12 7.18
CA VAL A 180 -8.09 -17.22 7.97
C VAL A 180 -7.32 -16.51 9.09
N ALA A 181 -6.65 -17.28 9.98
CA ALA A 181 -5.90 -16.69 11.10
C ALA A 181 -4.73 -15.80 10.65
N GLN A 182 -4.13 -16.08 9.49
CA GLN A 182 -3.06 -15.28 8.93
C GLN A 182 -3.59 -13.98 8.33
N THR A 183 -4.75 -14.04 7.68
CA THR A 183 -5.48 -12.87 7.17
C THR A 183 -5.81 -11.90 8.30
N GLU A 184 -6.38 -12.39 9.41
CA GLU A 184 -6.69 -11.56 10.58
C GLU A 184 -5.45 -10.81 11.09
N GLN A 185 -4.30 -11.49 11.20
CA GLN A 185 -3.04 -10.85 11.62
C GLN A 185 -2.62 -9.69 10.71
N VAL A 186 -2.79 -9.86 9.39
CA VAL A 186 -2.45 -8.82 8.40
C VAL A 186 -3.47 -7.67 8.46
N LEU A 187 -4.75 -7.97 8.61
CA LEU A 187 -5.80 -6.96 8.75
C LEU A 187 -5.59 -6.11 10.02
N ASP A 188 -5.29 -6.74 11.15
CA ASP A 188 -4.92 -6.05 12.39
C ASP A 188 -3.72 -5.12 12.19
N LEU A 189 -2.73 -5.56 11.41
CA LEU A 189 -1.57 -4.73 11.12
C LEU A 189 -1.96 -3.50 10.29
N ILE A 190 -2.84 -3.63 9.29
CA ILE A 190 -3.37 -2.52 8.50
C ILE A 190 -4.08 -1.49 9.39
N VAL A 191 -4.93 -1.95 10.31
CA VAL A 191 -5.61 -1.07 11.28
C VAL A 191 -4.58 -0.28 12.11
N ARG A 192 -3.54 -0.96 12.61
CA ARG A 192 -2.48 -0.28 13.39
C ARG A 192 -1.70 0.75 12.58
N LEU A 193 -1.43 0.49 11.29
CA LEU A 193 -0.79 1.49 10.42
C LEU A 193 -1.64 2.75 10.31
N ARG A 194 -2.95 2.58 10.07
CA ARG A 194 -3.92 3.67 10.02
C ARG A 194 -3.97 4.45 11.34
N GLU A 195 -4.09 3.75 12.48
CA GLU A 195 -4.13 4.36 13.82
C GLU A 195 -2.86 5.15 14.16
N ARG A 196 -1.73 4.80 13.57
CA ARG A 196 -0.47 5.55 13.67
C ARG A 196 -0.42 6.78 12.77
N GLY A 197 -1.48 7.08 12.05
CA GLY A 197 -1.58 8.25 11.19
C GLY A 197 -1.04 8.05 9.77
N LEU A 198 -0.63 6.80 9.38
CA LEU A 198 -0.21 6.54 8.02
C LEU A 198 -1.42 6.55 7.08
N ALA A 199 -1.21 7.03 5.87
CA ALA A 199 -2.14 6.90 4.78
C ALA A 199 -1.91 5.51 4.11
N VAL A 200 -2.92 4.64 4.14
CA VAL A 200 -2.78 3.26 3.64
C VAL A 200 -3.67 3.05 2.43
N LEU A 201 -3.10 2.67 1.29
CA LEU A 201 -3.85 2.23 0.10
C LEU A 201 -3.79 0.70 0.02
N VAL A 202 -4.93 0.06 0.15
CA VAL A 202 -5.07 -1.41 0.11
C VAL A 202 -5.69 -1.81 -1.21
N ILE A 203 -4.96 -2.53 -2.05
CA ILE A 203 -5.50 -3.15 -3.24
C ILE A 203 -5.99 -4.54 -2.84
N SER A 204 -7.27 -4.82 -3.04
CA SER A 204 -7.84 -6.13 -2.74
C SER A 204 -9.02 -6.43 -3.69
N HIS A 205 -9.23 -7.70 -3.95
CA HIS A 205 -10.44 -8.22 -4.57
C HIS A 205 -11.39 -8.85 -3.55
N ASN A 206 -10.96 -8.98 -2.27
CA ASN A 206 -11.78 -9.51 -1.19
C ASN A 206 -12.52 -8.38 -0.45
N LEU A 207 -13.79 -8.19 -0.76
CA LEU A 207 -14.59 -7.16 -0.12
C LEU A 207 -14.78 -7.38 1.39
N ALA A 208 -14.72 -8.63 1.88
CA ALA A 208 -14.82 -8.89 3.32
C ALA A 208 -13.65 -8.24 4.08
N ASP A 209 -12.43 -8.40 3.58
CA ASP A 209 -11.23 -7.77 4.15
C ASP A 209 -11.32 -6.25 4.07
N VAL A 210 -11.79 -5.73 2.92
CA VAL A 210 -11.97 -4.29 2.70
C VAL A 210 -12.93 -3.68 3.73
N PHE A 211 -14.10 -4.30 3.91
CA PHE A 211 -15.10 -3.83 4.89
C PHE A 211 -14.61 -3.94 6.35
N ALA A 212 -13.66 -4.84 6.62
CA ALA A 212 -13.13 -5.01 7.96
C ALA A 212 -12.17 -3.90 8.38
N VAL A 213 -11.38 -3.32 7.46
CA VAL A 213 -10.24 -2.46 7.83
C VAL A 213 -10.18 -1.11 7.13
N CYS A 214 -10.91 -0.92 6.03
CA CYS A 214 -10.85 0.33 5.27
C CYS A 214 -11.93 1.31 5.69
N ASP A 215 -11.66 2.59 5.49
CA ASP A 215 -12.61 3.68 5.76
C ASP A 215 -13.41 4.02 4.50
N ARG A 216 -12.75 3.96 3.33
CA ARG A 216 -13.34 4.25 2.02
C ARG A 216 -12.91 3.23 0.97
N VAL A 217 -13.68 3.14 -0.09
CA VAL A 217 -13.41 2.28 -1.26
C VAL A 217 -13.46 3.11 -2.53
N ALA A 218 -12.38 3.12 -3.28
CA ALA A 218 -12.33 3.61 -4.66
C ALA A 218 -12.46 2.43 -5.62
N VAL A 219 -13.40 2.51 -6.55
CA VAL A 219 -13.67 1.47 -7.53
C VAL A 219 -13.09 1.88 -8.89
N LEU A 220 -12.23 1.02 -9.44
CA LEU A 220 -11.79 1.14 -10.83
C LEU A 220 -12.52 0.14 -11.70
N ARG A 221 -12.96 0.60 -12.87
CA ARG A 221 -13.56 -0.23 -13.91
C ARG A 221 -13.03 0.21 -15.27
N LEU A 222 -12.49 -0.74 -16.04
CA LEU A 222 -11.96 -0.48 -17.40
C LEU A 222 -11.01 0.74 -17.47
N GLY A 223 -10.15 0.89 -16.47
CA GLY A 223 -9.16 1.96 -16.39
C GLY A 223 -9.70 3.34 -15.98
N ARG A 224 -10.93 3.43 -15.47
CA ARG A 224 -11.59 4.67 -15.04
C ARG A 224 -12.14 4.55 -13.62
N ASN A 225 -12.38 5.69 -12.98
CA ASN A 225 -13.15 5.69 -11.74
C ASN A 225 -14.60 5.27 -12.02
N ALA A 226 -15.10 4.32 -11.22
CA ALA A 226 -16.50 3.91 -11.23
C ALA A 226 -17.26 4.38 -9.98
N GLY A 227 -16.56 4.93 -9.00
CA GLY A 227 -17.12 5.51 -7.78
C GLY A 227 -16.11 5.49 -6.64
N THR A 228 -16.41 6.30 -5.62
CA THR A 228 -15.73 6.26 -4.32
C THR A 228 -16.80 6.23 -3.25
N PHE A 229 -16.71 5.30 -2.33
CA PHE A 229 -17.73 5.01 -1.32
C PHE A 229 -17.12 5.09 0.07
N ASP A 230 -17.89 5.60 1.02
CA ASP A 230 -17.57 5.52 2.44
C ASP A 230 -18.10 4.18 2.98
N ILE A 231 -17.24 3.40 3.63
CA ILE A 231 -17.58 2.05 4.15
C ILE A 231 -18.70 2.14 5.20
N GLY A 232 -18.76 3.22 5.97
CA GLY A 232 -19.79 3.40 6.98
C GLY A 232 -21.20 3.56 6.43
N SER A 233 -21.35 3.92 5.15
CA SER A 233 -22.64 4.19 4.51
C SER A 233 -22.95 3.33 3.30
N ALA A 234 -21.93 2.74 2.66
CA ALA A 234 -22.10 1.94 1.45
C ALA A 234 -22.47 0.49 1.77
N SER A 235 -23.31 -0.10 0.93
CA SER A 235 -23.56 -1.54 0.95
C SER A 235 -22.52 -2.29 0.09
N ARG A 236 -22.39 -3.61 0.32
CA ARG A 236 -21.55 -4.46 -0.56
C ARG A 236 -22.11 -4.49 -1.98
N GLU A 237 -23.41 -4.47 -2.09
CA GLU A 237 -24.15 -4.49 -3.36
C GLU A 237 -23.82 -3.26 -4.22
N ASP A 238 -23.73 -2.08 -3.62
CA ASP A 238 -23.35 -0.83 -4.30
C ASP A 238 -21.93 -0.93 -4.90
N ILE A 239 -20.99 -1.46 -4.11
CA ILE A 239 -19.61 -1.62 -4.56
C ILE A 239 -19.51 -2.68 -5.68
N VAL A 240 -20.21 -3.81 -5.55
CA VAL A 240 -20.24 -4.85 -6.56
C VAL A 240 -20.87 -4.31 -7.85
N ALA A 241 -21.97 -3.55 -7.76
CA ALA A 241 -22.59 -2.91 -8.91
C ALA A 241 -21.64 -1.94 -9.62
N ALA A 242 -20.87 -1.13 -8.87
CA ALA A 242 -19.87 -0.24 -9.44
C ALA A 242 -18.72 -1.03 -10.12
N ILE A 243 -18.29 -2.17 -9.56
CA ILE A 243 -17.28 -3.04 -10.17
C ILE A 243 -17.77 -3.63 -11.48
N THR A 244 -18.99 -4.19 -11.50
CA THR A 244 -19.55 -4.88 -12.65
C THR A 244 -20.17 -3.93 -13.69
N GLY A 245 -20.54 -2.71 -13.26
CA GLY A 245 -21.27 -1.74 -14.06
C GLY A 245 -22.73 -2.09 -14.22
N ALA A 246 -23.30 -2.85 -13.28
CA ALA A 246 -24.73 -3.05 -13.20
C ALA A 246 -25.39 -1.73 -12.76
N ASP A 247 -26.42 -1.27 -13.49
CA ASP A 247 -27.19 -0.11 -13.07
C ASP A 247 -27.86 -0.40 -11.73
N THR A 248 -27.38 0.21 -10.66
CA THR A 248 -28.16 0.31 -9.43
C THR A 248 -29.21 1.38 -9.67
N ALA A 249 -30.49 1.05 -9.49
CA ALA A 249 -31.53 2.06 -9.35
C ALA A 249 -31.09 3.06 -8.24
N PRO A 250 -31.30 4.38 -8.42
CA PRO A 250 -30.67 5.38 -7.56
C PRO A 250 -31.15 5.25 -6.11
N GLY A 251 -30.35 4.59 -5.29
CA GLY A 251 -30.39 4.71 -3.85
C GLY A 251 -29.55 5.93 -3.47
N THR A 252 -30.20 6.97 -3.03
CA THR A 252 -29.74 8.24 -2.49
C THR A 252 -28.37 8.15 -1.82
N GLY A 253 -27.33 8.77 -2.42
CA GLY A 253 -26.04 8.93 -1.74
C GLY A 253 -24.82 9.27 -2.60
N ALA A 254 -24.98 9.67 -3.87
CA ALA A 254 -23.84 10.18 -4.63
C ALA A 254 -23.82 11.71 -4.58
N GLU A 255 -22.97 12.27 -3.74
CA GLU A 255 -22.64 13.69 -3.81
C GLU A 255 -21.69 13.93 -4.99
N GLU A 256 -22.26 14.43 -6.10
CA GLU A 256 -21.50 14.94 -7.25
C GLU A 256 -20.66 16.15 -6.79
N VAL A 257 -19.38 15.94 -6.53
CA VAL A 257 -18.44 17.06 -6.41
C VAL A 257 -18.15 17.57 -7.82
N ARG A 258 -18.89 18.60 -8.24
CA ARG A 258 -18.53 19.41 -9.40
C ARG A 258 -17.46 20.44 -8.98
N PRO A 259 -16.38 20.55 -9.73
CA PRO A 259 -15.39 21.61 -9.49
C PRO A 259 -15.95 22.95 -9.97
N ARG A 260 -15.74 24.00 -9.18
CA ARG A 260 -15.68 25.40 -9.62
C ARG A 260 -14.25 25.79 -9.86
#